data_3dfdc80cd17a57e33fa000944954de6a
#
_entry.id   3dfdc80cd17a57e33fa000944954de6a
#
_cell.length_a   1.000
_cell.length_b   1.000
_cell.length_c   1.000
_cell.angle_alpha   90.00
_cell.angle_beta   90.00
_cell.angle_gamma   90.00
#
_symmetry.space_group_name_H-M   'P 1'
#
loop_
_entity.id
_entity.type
_entity.pdbx_description
1 polymer ?
#
loop_
_entity_poly.entity_id
_entity_poly.type
_entity_poly.pdbx_seq_one_letter_code
_entity_poly.pdbx_strand_id
1 'polypeptide(L)'
;MLTYRLFIIRHGLTSGNLEGRYIGRKSDLPLCREGKEELQKLAEQFEYPDVKKVYSAPMKRCFETAEILYPNRLTQPAPGLEEYDFGVFEGRSPKELAGTEMFVRWYESGMKAAPEKAESITDFAQRVADGFRAVVEDMMREKITTAALIVPGGVLMNLLSVFGYPKRDNPMLWDAPAGTGYTALLNAQLWQRDGVFEVYSRIPMEREPDLNDWGEDVEDDEEFFQNLPKNYMAL
;
A
#
# COMPACT_ATOMS: atom_id res chain seq x y z
N MET A 1 -27.74 -0.84 -1.37
CA MET A 1 -26.77 0.23 -1.12
C MET A 1 -25.52 -0.11 -1.88
N LEU A 2 -24.92 0.82 -2.66
CA LEU A 2 -23.75 0.52 -3.46
C LEU A 2 -22.49 0.61 -2.57
N THR A 3 -21.74 -0.49 -2.52
CA THR A 3 -20.45 -0.57 -1.81
C THR A 3 -19.32 -0.58 -2.82
N TYR A 4 -18.30 0.23 -2.59
CA TYR A 4 -17.10 0.28 -3.41
C TYR A 4 -15.96 -0.43 -2.66
N ARG A 5 -15.17 -1.22 -3.37
CA ARG A 5 -13.96 -1.87 -2.86
C ARG A 5 -12.75 -1.24 -3.53
N LEU A 6 -11.86 -0.70 -2.73
CA LEU A 6 -10.59 -0.17 -3.19
C LEU A 6 -9.46 -0.97 -2.55
N PHE A 7 -8.63 -1.59 -3.38
CA PHE A 7 -7.48 -2.37 -2.95
C PHE A 7 -6.24 -1.47 -2.97
N ILE A 8 -5.81 -1.02 -1.79
CA ILE A 8 -4.67 -0.11 -1.63
C ILE A 8 -3.42 -0.96 -1.43
N ILE A 9 -2.50 -0.93 -2.41
CA ILE A 9 -1.33 -1.81 -2.49
C ILE A 9 -0.05 -0.98 -2.46
N ARG A 10 0.89 -1.37 -1.61
CA ARG A 10 2.24 -0.81 -1.61
C ARG A 10 3.01 -1.32 -2.83
N HIS A 11 3.74 -0.43 -3.52
CA HIS A 11 4.60 -0.82 -4.65
C HIS A 11 5.65 -1.88 -4.26
N GLY A 12 6.17 -2.60 -5.26
CA GLY A 12 7.28 -3.54 -5.13
C GLY A 12 8.61 -2.88 -4.76
N LEU A 13 9.64 -3.69 -4.48
CA LEU A 13 10.94 -3.19 -4.03
C LEU A 13 11.70 -2.44 -5.14
N THR A 14 12.36 -1.36 -4.73
CA THR A 14 13.38 -0.64 -5.50
C THR A 14 14.77 -0.93 -4.92
N SER A 15 15.84 -0.62 -5.66
CA SER A 15 17.21 -0.70 -5.13
C SER A 15 17.38 0.11 -3.83
N GLY A 16 16.77 1.29 -3.77
CA GLY A 16 16.82 2.13 -2.57
C GLY A 16 16.13 1.50 -1.36
N ASN A 17 15.05 0.73 -1.56
CA ASN A 17 14.42 -0.02 -0.47
C ASN A 17 15.34 -1.13 0.05
N LEU A 18 16.01 -1.87 -0.83
CA LEU A 18 16.98 -2.91 -0.45
C LEU A 18 18.17 -2.33 0.32
N GLU A 19 18.60 -1.12 -0.03
CA GLU A 19 19.67 -0.41 0.67
C GLU A 19 19.20 0.32 1.95
N GLY A 20 17.91 0.26 2.28
CA GLY A 20 17.33 0.94 3.44
C GLY A 20 17.43 2.47 3.36
N ARG A 21 17.31 3.06 2.18
CA ARG A 21 17.39 4.50 1.93
C ARG A 21 16.01 5.15 1.92
N TYR A 22 15.95 6.42 2.30
CA TYR A 22 14.75 7.25 2.11
C TYR A 22 14.59 7.57 0.63
N ILE A 23 13.57 6.98 0.01
CA ILE A 23 13.25 7.16 -1.42
C ILE A 23 11.89 7.84 -1.53
N GLY A 24 11.91 9.13 -1.67
CA GLY A 24 10.72 9.96 -1.72
C GLY A 24 10.25 10.28 -3.14
N ARG A 25 9.55 11.43 -3.27
CA ARG A 25 8.96 11.85 -4.54
C ARG A 25 9.98 12.32 -5.58
N LYS A 26 11.16 12.78 -5.16
CA LYS A 26 12.20 13.23 -6.08
C LYS A 26 13.04 12.10 -6.66
N SER A 27 13.10 10.96 -5.95
CA SER A 27 13.81 9.76 -6.39
C SER A 27 12.85 8.81 -7.08
N ASP A 28 12.61 9.02 -8.37
CA ASP A 28 11.69 8.19 -9.14
C ASP A 28 12.38 6.91 -9.65
N LEU A 29 12.82 6.07 -8.71
CA LEU A 29 13.46 4.79 -9.01
C LEU A 29 12.43 3.78 -9.54
N PRO A 30 12.81 2.96 -10.56
CA PRO A 30 12.01 1.82 -10.98
C PRO A 30 12.11 0.68 -9.96
N LEU A 31 11.33 -0.37 -10.14
CA LEU A 31 11.50 -1.62 -9.41
C LEU A 31 12.88 -2.23 -9.72
N CYS A 32 13.54 -2.79 -8.71
CA CYS A 32 14.73 -3.61 -8.92
C CYS A 32 14.33 -5.01 -9.45
N ARG A 33 15.33 -5.77 -9.89
CA ARG A 33 15.09 -7.12 -10.39
C ARG A 33 14.44 -8.00 -9.31
N GLU A 34 14.95 -7.96 -8.12
CA GLU A 34 14.46 -8.70 -6.96
C GLU A 34 13.00 -8.32 -6.64
N GLY A 35 12.67 -7.03 -6.71
CA GLY A 35 11.31 -6.56 -6.50
C GLY A 35 10.31 -7.04 -7.55
N LYS A 36 10.74 -7.14 -8.83
CA LYS A 36 9.92 -7.71 -9.91
C LYS A 36 9.69 -9.19 -9.72
N GLU A 37 10.75 -9.94 -9.40
CA GLU A 37 10.69 -11.39 -9.13
C GLU A 37 9.80 -11.70 -7.92
N GLU A 38 9.87 -10.90 -6.85
CA GLU A 38 9.02 -11.04 -5.67
C GLU A 38 7.54 -10.80 -5.98
N LEU A 39 7.23 -9.74 -6.74
CA LEU A 39 5.85 -9.47 -7.16
C LEU A 39 5.27 -10.58 -8.04
N GLN A 40 6.09 -11.14 -8.95
CA GLN A 40 5.66 -12.28 -9.78
C GLN A 40 5.35 -13.50 -8.93
N LYS A 41 6.23 -13.82 -7.97
CA LYS A 41 5.99 -14.93 -7.01
C LYS A 41 4.73 -14.72 -6.18
N LEU A 42 4.50 -13.49 -5.70
CA LEU A 42 3.27 -13.16 -4.96
C LEU A 42 2.04 -13.36 -5.84
N ALA A 43 2.08 -12.93 -7.11
CA ALA A 43 0.97 -13.10 -8.04
C ALA A 43 0.74 -14.57 -8.46
N GLU A 44 1.77 -15.43 -8.40
CA GLU A 44 1.66 -16.87 -8.63
C GLU A 44 1.10 -17.62 -7.42
N GLN A 45 1.52 -17.24 -6.21
CA GLN A 45 1.17 -17.94 -4.97
C GLN A 45 -0.17 -17.50 -4.38
N PHE A 46 -0.51 -16.22 -4.56
CA PHE A 46 -1.68 -15.58 -3.96
C PHE A 46 -2.61 -15.02 -5.02
N GLU A 47 -3.83 -14.70 -4.60
CA GLU A 47 -4.83 -14.09 -5.45
C GLU A 47 -4.91 -12.58 -5.21
N TYR A 48 -4.67 -11.79 -6.27
CA TYR A 48 -5.00 -10.38 -6.30
C TYR A 48 -6.42 -10.22 -6.84
N PRO A 49 -7.27 -9.43 -6.18
CA PRO A 49 -8.67 -9.28 -6.58
C PRO A 49 -8.81 -8.73 -8.01
N ASP A 50 -9.74 -9.26 -8.80
CA ASP A 50 -10.07 -8.67 -10.09
C ASP A 50 -10.69 -7.29 -9.91
N VAL A 51 -10.25 -6.34 -10.73
CA VAL A 51 -10.66 -4.95 -10.63
C VAL A 51 -11.10 -4.39 -11.97
N LYS A 52 -12.04 -3.44 -11.93
CA LYS A 52 -12.49 -2.74 -13.12
C LYS A 52 -11.53 -1.63 -13.56
N LYS A 53 -10.76 -1.08 -12.62
CA LYS A 53 -9.84 0.04 -12.86
C LYS A 53 -8.63 -0.04 -11.95
N VAL A 54 -7.49 0.41 -12.45
CA VAL A 54 -6.26 0.55 -11.67
C VAL A 54 -5.86 2.01 -11.65
N TYR A 55 -5.60 2.53 -10.44
CA TYR A 55 -4.98 3.82 -10.21
C TYR A 55 -3.56 3.62 -9.68
N SER A 56 -2.68 4.53 -9.98
CA SER A 56 -1.31 4.49 -9.50
C SER A 56 -0.81 5.88 -9.12
N ALA A 57 -0.11 5.99 -8.00
CA ALA A 57 0.73 7.16 -7.78
C ALA A 57 1.63 7.38 -9.01
N PRO A 58 1.85 8.63 -9.48
CA PRO A 58 2.60 8.89 -10.70
C PRO A 58 4.11 8.72 -10.51
N MET A 59 4.52 7.50 -10.14
CA MET A 59 5.90 7.09 -9.87
C MET A 59 6.20 5.78 -10.59
N LYS A 60 7.38 5.64 -11.17
CA LYS A 60 7.80 4.46 -11.96
C LYS A 60 7.55 3.15 -11.21
N ARG A 61 8.01 3.04 -9.95
CA ARG A 61 7.82 1.85 -9.11
C ARG A 61 6.36 1.47 -8.93
N CYS A 62 5.46 2.45 -8.87
CA CYS A 62 4.03 2.19 -8.72
C CYS A 62 3.39 1.74 -10.04
N PHE A 63 3.76 2.36 -11.17
CA PHE A 63 3.29 1.93 -12.49
C PHE A 63 3.80 0.52 -12.83
N GLU A 64 5.10 0.23 -12.64
CA GLU A 64 5.66 -1.10 -12.90
C GLU A 64 5.01 -2.18 -12.00
N THR A 65 4.66 -1.84 -10.75
CA THR A 65 3.90 -2.74 -9.88
C THR A 65 2.50 -3.00 -10.45
N ALA A 66 1.82 -1.95 -10.90
CA ALA A 66 0.49 -2.09 -11.52
C ALA A 66 0.54 -2.96 -12.78
N GLU A 67 1.55 -2.81 -13.63
CA GLU A 67 1.75 -3.62 -14.83
C GLU A 67 1.96 -5.10 -14.54
N ILE A 68 2.68 -5.43 -13.45
CA ILE A 68 2.93 -6.82 -13.04
C ILE A 68 1.66 -7.43 -12.44
N LEU A 69 0.98 -6.73 -11.53
CA LEU A 69 -0.18 -7.29 -10.83
C LEU A 69 -1.48 -7.25 -11.66
N TYR A 70 -1.61 -6.32 -12.58
CA TYR A 70 -2.80 -6.09 -13.40
C TYR A 70 -2.46 -5.88 -14.88
N PRO A 71 -1.79 -6.83 -15.56
CA PRO A 71 -1.23 -6.64 -16.90
C PRO A 71 -2.29 -6.32 -17.97
N ASN A 72 -3.53 -6.71 -17.75
CA ASN A 72 -4.63 -6.52 -18.68
C ASN A 72 -5.50 -5.28 -18.38
N ARG A 73 -5.02 -4.37 -17.51
CA ARG A 73 -5.74 -3.16 -17.11
C ARG A 73 -4.94 -1.91 -17.43
N LEU A 74 -5.60 -0.91 -17.97
CA LEU A 74 -5.01 0.41 -18.12
C LEU A 74 -4.90 1.07 -16.75
N THR A 75 -3.69 1.56 -16.44
CA THR A 75 -3.41 2.25 -15.19
C THR A 75 -3.58 3.75 -15.37
N GLN A 76 -4.48 4.34 -14.58
CA GLN A 76 -4.69 5.79 -14.53
C GLN A 76 -3.79 6.42 -13.47
N PRO A 77 -3.03 7.48 -13.79
CA PRO A 77 -2.28 8.23 -12.78
C PRO A 77 -3.22 8.90 -11.78
N ALA A 78 -2.83 8.87 -10.52
CA ALA A 78 -3.49 9.52 -9.39
C ALA A 78 -2.55 10.60 -8.80
N PRO A 79 -2.56 11.83 -9.35
CA PRO A 79 -1.72 12.92 -8.86
C PRO A 79 -1.99 13.23 -7.39
N GLY A 80 -0.96 13.67 -6.68
CA GLY A 80 -1.05 13.95 -5.24
C GLY A 80 -0.74 12.74 -4.36
N LEU A 81 -0.60 11.54 -4.93
CA LEU A 81 -0.27 10.31 -4.20
C LEU A 81 1.21 9.90 -4.31
N GLU A 82 2.08 10.83 -4.70
CA GLU A 82 3.53 10.62 -4.65
C GLU A 82 4.00 10.49 -3.19
N GLU A 83 5.16 9.82 -2.98
CA GLU A 83 5.79 9.68 -1.67
C GLU A 83 6.15 11.03 -1.05
N TYR A 84 6.42 11.04 0.25
CA TYR A 84 6.93 12.19 0.98
C TYR A 84 8.22 12.74 0.34
N ASP A 85 8.32 14.07 0.25
CA ASP A 85 9.56 14.73 -0.16
C ASP A 85 10.51 14.81 1.03
N PHE A 86 11.51 13.94 1.06
CA PHE A 86 12.49 13.90 2.15
C PHE A 86 13.54 15.02 2.12
N GLY A 87 13.50 15.92 1.10
CA GLY A 87 14.44 17.03 0.98
C GLY A 87 15.90 16.56 0.97
N VAL A 88 16.71 17.05 1.91
CA VAL A 88 18.14 16.70 2.00
C VAL A 88 18.39 15.26 2.51
N PHE A 89 17.37 14.55 2.96
CA PHE A 89 17.48 13.13 3.35
C PHE A 89 17.26 12.17 2.17
N GLU A 90 16.82 12.70 1.04
CA GLU A 90 16.56 11.90 -0.16
C GLU A 90 17.79 11.09 -0.58
N GLY A 91 17.62 9.78 -0.81
CA GLY A 91 18.68 8.86 -1.19
C GLY A 91 19.65 8.46 -0.07
N ARG A 92 19.47 8.93 1.16
CA ARG A 92 20.34 8.62 2.30
C ARG A 92 19.68 7.59 3.22
N SER A 93 20.52 6.78 3.88
CA SER A 93 20.06 5.82 4.87
C SER A 93 19.96 6.44 6.26
N PRO A 94 19.12 5.87 7.17
CA PRO A 94 19.11 6.28 8.58
C PRO A 94 20.51 6.24 9.23
N LYS A 95 21.34 5.26 8.85
CA LYS A 95 22.71 5.11 9.36
C LYS A 95 23.60 6.30 8.96
N GLU A 96 23.48 6.80 7.73
CA GLU A 96 24.22 7.97 7.25
C GLU A 96 23.73 9.28 7.88
N LEU A 97 22.51 9.31 8.38
CA LEU A 97 21.86 10.49 8.96
C LEU A 97 21.94 10.54 10.49
N ALA A 98 22.09 9.39 11.18
CA ALA A 98 21.93 9.23 12.62
C ALA A 98 22.80 10.19 13.48
N GLY A 99 23.95 10.65 12.97
CA GLY A 99 24.82 11.61 13.67
C GLY A 99 24.49 13.07 13.42
N THR A 100 23.47 13.39 12.62
CA THR A 100 23.13 14.77 12.30
C THR A 100 22.03 15.32 13.23
N GLU A 101 22.22 16.55 13.74
CA GLU A 101 21.22 17.22 14.59
C GLU A 101 19.85 17.31 13.90
N MET A 102 19.85 17.56 12.59
CA MET A 102 18.62 17.65 11.79
C MET A 102 17.84 16.34 11.80
N PHE A 103 18.51 15.18 11.67
CA PHE A 103 17.86 13.88 11.70
C PHE A 103 17.30 13.54 13.08
N VAL A 104 18.08 13.82 14.14
CA VAL A 104 17.63 13.61 15.52
C VAL A 104 16.37 14.44 15.79
N ARG A 105 16.38 15.73 15.45
CA ARG A 105 15.23 16.61 15.62
C ARG A 105 14.00 16.14 14.84
N TRP A 106 14.18 15.72 13.58
CA TRP A 106 13.11 15.19 12.75
C TRP A 106 12.50 13.92 13.36
N TYR A 107 13.34 12.99 13.80
CA TYR A 107 12.91 11.74 14.40
C TYR A 107 12.18 11.95 15.74
N GLU A 108 12.77 12.72 16.66
CA GLU A 108 12.19 13.01 17.99
C GLU A 108 10.90 13.82 17.92
N SER A 109 10.75 14.67 16.91
CA SER A 109 9.51 15.42 16.70
C SER A 109 8.37 14.57 16.12
N GLY A 110 8.61 13.29 15.82
CA GLY A 110 7.65 12.46 15.07
C GLY A 110 7.42 13.01 13.65
N MET A 111 8.50 13.35 12.97
CA MET A 111 8.56 13.91 11.60
C MET A 111 7.97 15.33 11.43
N LYS A 112 7.59 16.00 12.53
CA LYS A 112 7.01 17.36 12.46
C LYS A 112 8.04 18.43 12.08
N ALA A 113 9.31 18.26 12.50
CA ALA A 113 10.42 19.15 12.15
C ALA A 113 10.99 18.74 10.78
N ALA A 114 10.34 19.15 9.70
CA ALA A 114 10.74 18.77 8.33
C ALA A 114 12.22 19.09 8.06
N PRO A 115 12.95 18.18 7.36
CA PRO A 115 14.31 18.47 6.87
C PRO A 115 14.33 19.65 5.90
N GLU A 116 15.51 20.22 5.68
CA GLU A 116 15.65 21.26 4.67
C GLU A 116 15.17 20.76 3.30
N LYS A 117 14.45 21.62 2.57
CA LYS A 117 13.89 21.32 1.24
C LYS A 117 12.90 20.17 1.19
N ALA A 118 12.50 19.62 2.34
CA ALA A 118 11.41 18.65 2.43
C ALA A 118 10.05 19.36 2.45
N GLU A 119 8.99 18.64 2.11
CA GLU A 119 7.64 19.12 2.41
C GLU A 119 7.33 18.97 3.92
N SER A 120 6.42 19.77 4.44
CA SER A 120 5.93 19.56 5.80
C SER A 120 5.04 18.31 5.86
N ILE A 121 4.97 17.65 7.04
CA ILE A 121 4.08 16.50 7.21
C ILE A 121 2.60 16.89 7.01
N THR A 122 2.25 18.14 7.30
CA THR A 122 0.90 18.66 7.08
C THR A 122 0.59 18.82 5.58
N ASP A 123 1.54 19.38 4.80
CA ASP A 123 1.37 19.53 3.36
C ASP A 123 1.31 18.16 2.66
N PHE A 124 2.15 17.22 3.10
CA PHE A 124 2.09 15.84 2.65
C PHE A 124 0.72 15.23 2.91
N ALA A 125 0.23 15.28 4.16
CA ALA A 125 -1.06 14.71 4.53
C ALA A 125 -2.22 15.35 3.76
N GLN A 126 -2.19 16.67 3.56
CA GLN A 126 -3.23 17.38 2.82
C GLN A 126 -3.22 17.00 1.35
N ARG A 127 -2.03 16.99 0.71
CA ARG A 127 -1.85 16.60 -0.70
C ARG A 127 -2.34 15.17 -0.96
N VAL A 128 -1.95 14.24 -0.08
CA VAL A 128 -2.38 12.83 -0.16
C VAL A 128 -3.88 12.70 0.02
N ALA A 129 -4.46 13.44 0.98
CA ALA A 129 -5.90 13.44 1.21
C ALA A 129 -6.68 13.95 -0.01
N ASP A 130 -6.23 15.01 -0.66
CA ASP A 130 -6.88 15.58 -1.83
C ASP A 130 -6.77 14.64 -3.05
N GLY A 131 -5.59 14.05 -3.28
CA GLY A 131 -5.38 13.04 -4.32
C GLY A 131 -6.26 11.80 -4.12
N PHE A 132 -6.40 11.35 -2.88
CA PHE A 132 -7.25 10.20 -2.56
C PHE A 132 -8.75 10.50 -2.76
N ARG A 133 -9.22 11.68 -2.32
CA ARG A 133 -10.60 12.11 -2.57
C ARG A 133 -10.91 12.13 -4.06
N ALA A 134 -9.99 12.62 -4.89
CA ALA A 134 -10.17 12.62 -6.34
C ALA A 134 -10.32 11.20 -6.92
N VAL A 135 -9.57 10.21 -6.41
CA VAL A 135 -9.73 8.80 -6.80
C VAL A 135 -11.12 8.27 -6.40
N VAL A 136 -11.55 8.51 -5.16
CA VAL A 136 -12.86 8.06 -4.67
C VAL A 136 -14.01 8.73 -5.45
N GLU A 137 -13.91 10.01 -5.73
CA GLU A 137 -14.89 10.77 -6.54
C GLU A 137 -14.98 10.23 -7.97
N ASP A 138 -13.83 9.91 -8.59
CA ASP A 138 -13.79 9.29 -9.91
C ASP A 138 -14.47 7.91 -9.89
N MET A 139 -14.18 7.06 -8.90
CA MET A 139 -14.84 5.77 -8.73
C MET A 139 -16.37 5.92 -8.61
N MET A 140 -16.83 6.86 -7.81
CA MET A 140 -18.26 7.09 -7.57
C MET A 140 -18.94 7.65 -8.82
N ARG A 141 -18.34 8.63 -9.50
CA ARG A 141 -18.85 9.24 -10.74
C ARG A 141 -18.99 8.20 -11.85
N GLU A 142 -17.96 7.38 -12.05
CA GLU A 142 -17.92 6.35 -13.10
C GLU A 142 -18.58 5.03 -12.66
N LYS A 143 -19.12 4.95 -11.44
CA LYS A 143 -19.73 3.74 -10.85
C LYS A 143 -18.79 2.52 -10.86
N ILE A 144 -17.49 2.76 -10.63
CA ILE A 144 -16.46 1.73 -10.55
C ILE A 144 -16.47 1.13 -9.14
N THR A 145 -17.08 -0.03 -9.01
CA THR A 145 -17.29 -0.69 -7.71
C THR A 145 -16.08 -1.43 -7.18
N THR A 146 -15.09 -1.74 -8.05
CA THR A 146 -13.83 -2.40 -7.67
C THR A 146 -12.67 -1.73 -8.37
N ALA A 147 -11.66 -1.29 -7.61
CA ALA A 147 -10.44 -0.71 -8.15
C ALA A 147 -9.22 -1.08 -7.31
N ALA A 148 -8.04 -1.10 -7.94
CA ALA A 148 -6.76 -1.12 -7.24
C ALA A 148 -6.14 0.27 -7.23
N LEU A 149 -5.41 0.59 -6.16
CA LEU A 149 -4.64 1.82 -6.01
C LEU A 149 -3.23 1.47 -5.56
N ILE A 150 -2.27 1.65 -6.45
CA ILE A 150 -0.86 1.36 -6.16
C ILE A 150 -0.18 2.63 -5.65
N VAL A 151 0.37 2.56 -4.44
CA VAL A 151 0.93 3.74 -3.76
C VAL A 151 2.26 3.44 -3.06
N PRO A 152 3.04 4.48 -2.73
CA PRO A 152 4.18 4.36 -1.81
C PRO A 152 3.78 4.00 -0.38
N GLY A 153 4.75 3.48 0.39
CA GLY A 153 4.52 3.04 1.77
C GLY A 153 4.06 4.15 2.71
N GLY A 154 4.68 5.33 2.62
CA GLY A 154 4.27 6.50 3.43
C GLY A 154 2.86 6.98 3.10
N VAL A 155 2.49 6.94 1.82
CA VAL A 155 1.13 7.27 1.37
C VAL A 155 0.12 6.24 1.89
N LEU A 156 0.42 4.94 1.79
CA LEU A 156 -0.45 3.87 2.31
C LEU A 156 -0.73 4.07 3.80
N MET A 157 0.33 4.25 4.62
CA MET A 157 0.19 4.50 6.06
C MET A 157 -0.61 5.77 6.35
N ASN A 158 -0.39 6.85 5.60
CA ASN A 158 -1.13 8.10 5.77
C ASN A 158 -2.62 7.91 5.45
N LEU A 159 -2.97 7.30 4.32
CA LEU A 159 -4.36 7.05 3.92
C LEU A 159 -5.12 6.24 4.97
N LEU A 160 -4.52 5.15 5.45
CA LEU A 160 -5.15 4.29 6.45
C LEU A 160 -5.28 4.96 7.80
N SER A 161 -4.34 5.83 8.18
CA SER A 161 -4.42 6.60 9.43
C SER A 161 -5.48 7.70 9.37
N VAL A 162 -5.59 8.41 8.23
CA VAL A 162 -6.53 9.53 8.06
C VAL A 162 -7.95 9.03 7.83
N PHE A 163 -8.14 8.09 6.92
CA PHE A 163 -9.46 7.68 6.43
C PHE A 163 -9.90 6.30 6.92
N GLY A 164 -8.97 5.42 7.33
CA GLY A 164 -9.27 4.05 7.73
C GLY A 164 -10.00 3.95 9.07
N TYR A 165 -10.90 2.96 9.17
CA TYR A 165 -11.55 2.53 10.39
C TYR A 165 -11.46 0.99 10.51
N PRO A 166 -11.13 0.41 11.69
CA PRO A 166 -10.89 1.10 12.97
C PRO A 166 -9.60 1.94 12.98
N LYS A 167 -9.57 2.98 13.82
CA LYS A 167 -8.37 3.82 14.01
C LYS A 167 -7.28 3.05 14.75
N ARG A 168 -6.01 3.34 14.40
CA ARG A 168 -4.84 2.85 15.12
C ARG A 168 -4.05 4.03 15.67
N ASP A 169 -3.54 3.89 16.89
CA ASP A 169 -2.82 4.97 17.58
C ASP A 169 -1.48 5.31 16.92
N ASN A 170 -0.85 4.33 16.29
CA ASN A 170 0.43 4.50 15.60
C ASN A 170 0.26 4.22 14.08
N PRO A 171 0.51 5.23 13.21
CA PRO A 171 0.46 5.05 11.76
C PRO A 171 1.34 3.91 11.22
N MET A 172 2.49 3.62 11.87
CA MET A 172 3.40 2.54 11.48
C MET A 172 2.76 1.15 11.58
N LEU A 173 1.69 0.99 12.35
CA LEU A 173 0.94 -0.26 12.41
C LEU A 173 0.18 -0.57 11.10
N TRP A 174 0.10 0.38 10.19
CA TRP A 174 -0.45 0.23 8.86
C TRP A 174 0.62 -0.11 7.80
N ASP A 175 1.89 -0.22 8.19
CA ASP A 175 2.91 -0.64 7.22
C ASP A 175 2.59 -2.02 6.65
N ALA A 176 2.93 -2.20 5.39
CA ALA A 176 2.68 -3.43 4.64
C ALA A 176 3.95 -3.82 3.85
N PRO A 177 4.26 -5.11 3.73
CA PRO A 177 5.30 -5.57 2.83
C PRO A 177 5.09 -5.08 1.39
N ALA A 178 6.17 -5.01 0.61
CA ALA A 178 6.11 -4.65 -0.80
C ALA A 178 5.16 -5.59 -1.57
N GLY A 179 4.36 -5.05 -2.46
CA GLY A 179 3.35 -5.80 -3.21
C GLY A 179 2.07 -6.14 -2.42
N THR A 180 2.02 -5.87 -1.14
CA THR A 180 0.85 -6.17 -0.30
C THR A 180 0.11 -4.90 0.15
N GLY A 181 -1.02 -5.06 0.81
CA GLY A 181 -1.80 -3.91 1.24
C GLY A 181 -3.11 -4.28 1.93
N TYR A 182 -4.13 -3.46 1.70
CA TYR A 182 -5.41 -3.56 2.41
C TYR A 182 -6.61 -3.33 1.49
N THR A 183 -7.71 -4.00 1.82
CA THR A 183 -9.02 -3.75 1.22
C THR A 183 -9.74 -2.66 1.98
N ALA A 184 -10.05 -1.57 1.32
CA ALA A 184 -10.90 -0.49 1.81
C ALA A 184 -12.32 -0.67 1.29
N LEU A 185 -13.30 -0.77 2.20
CA LEU A 185 -14.72 -0.78 1.87
C LEU A 185 -15.29 0.63 2.04
N LEU A 186 -15.69 1.24 0.92
CA LEU A 186 -16.29 2.56 0.92
C LEU A 186 -17.81 2.44 0.75
N ASN A 187 -18.51 2.90 1.76
CA ASN A 187 -19.95 3.14 1.69
C ASN A 187 -20.16 4.61 1.33
N ALA A 188 -20.92 4.89 0.26
CA ALA A 188 -21.10 6.25 -0.23
C ALA A 188 -21.66 7.21 0.82
N GLN A 189 -22.60 6.76 1.67
CA GLN A 189 -23.18 7.60 2.73
C GLN A 189 -22.17 7.88 3.84
N LEU A 190 -21.44 6.85 4.28
CA LEU A 190 -20.40 6.99 5.31
C LEU A 190 -19.26 7.89 4.83
N TRP A 191 -18.86 7.72 3.56
CA TRP A 191 -17.84 8.57 2.94
C TRP A 191 -18.27 10.05 2.87
N GLN A 192 -19.50 10.32 2.42
CA GLN A 192 -20.01 11.69 2.34
C GLN A 192 -20.18 12.35 3.69
N ARG A 193 -20.55 11.59 4.73
CA ARG A 193 -20.80 12.14 6.07
C ARG A 193 -19.50 12.34 6.86
N ASP A 194 -18.65 11.32 6.89
CA ASP A 194 -17.52 11.23 7.81
C ASP A 194 -16.16 11.19 7.11
N GLY A 195 -16.13 10.99 5.79
CA GLY A 195 -14.90 10.86 5.01
C GLY A 195 -14.04 9.67 5.42
N VAL A 196 -14.65 8.53 5.78
CA VAL A 196 -13.95 7.34 6.22
C VAL A 196 -14.32 6.11 5.40
N PHE A 197 -13.43 5.12 5.40
CA PHE A 197 -13.68 3.78 4.87
C PHE A 197 -13.35 2.72 5.91
N GLU A 198 -13.96 1.55 5.79
CA GLU A 198 -13.64 0.40 6.62
C GLU A 198 -12.43 -0.35 6.03
N VAL A 199 -11.44 -0.66 6.87
CA VAL A 199 -10.32 -1.55 6.52
C VAL A 199 -10.77 -2.98 6.80
N TYR A 200 -11.05 -3.73 5.73
CA TYR A 200 -11.70 -5.03 5.82
C TYR A 200 -10.74 -6.19 5.92
N SER A 201 -9.73 -6.26 5.05
CA SER A 201 -8.80 -7.39 4.99
C SER A 201 -7.43 -6.95 4.48
N ARG A 202 -6.44 -7.81 4.63
CA ARG A 202 -5.16 -7.69 3.92
C ARG A 202 -5.27 -8.28 2.51
N ILE A 203 -4.37 -7.87 1.62
CA ILE A 203 -4.21 -8.39 0.26
C ILE A 203 -2.72 -8.62 -0.01
N PRO A 204 -2.35 -9.60 -0.88
CA PRO A 204 -3.22 -10.53 -1.58
C PRO A 204 -3.89 -11.54 -0.66
N MET A 205 -4.88 -12.27 -1.18
CA MET A 205 -5.60 -13.32 -0.47
C MET A 205 -4.97 -14.69 -0.74
N GLU A 206 -5.11 -15.62 0.18
CA GLU A 206 -4.78 -17.02 -0.10
C GLU A 206 -5.68 -17.52 -1.23
N ARG A 207 -5.11 -18.28 -2.16
CA ARG A 207 -5.91 -18.95 -3.19
C ARG A 207 -6.76 -20.01 -2.51
N GLU A 208 -8.05 -20.03 -2.84
CA GLU A 208 -8.86 -21.18 -2.45
C GLU A 208 -8.27 -22.44 -3.09
N PRO A 209 -8.13 -23.55 -2.33
CA PRO A 209 -7.67 -24.80 -2.90
C PRO A 209 -8.60 -25.17 -4.05
N ASP A 210 -8.01 -25.59 -5.18
CA ASP A 210 -8.80 -26.11 -6.29
C ASP A 210 -9.50 -27.37 -5.82
N LEU A 211 -10.82 -27.29 -5.61
CA LEU A 211 -11.62 -28.44 -5.17
C LEU A 211 -11.59 -29.62 -6.13
N ASN A 212 -11.02 -29.45 -7.33
CA ASN A 212 -10.80 -30.51 -8.29
C ASN A 212 -9.42 -31.18 -8.14
N ASP A 213 -8.53 -30.63 -7.32
CA ASP A 213 -7.20 -31.18 -7.04
C ASP A 213 -7.18 -32.12 -5.80
N TRP A 214 -8.37 -32.52 -5.34
CA TRP A 214 -8.50 -33.62 -4.40
C TRP A 214 -8.25 -34.92 -5.17
N GLY A 215 -6.97 -35.21 -5.44
CA GLY A 215 -6.54 -36.52 -5.86
C GLY A 215 -7.03 -37.55 -4.83
N GLU A 216 -7.36 -38.77 -5.30
CA GLU A 216 -8.00 -39.88 -4.56
C GLU A 216 -7.21 -40.42 -3.35
N ASP A 217 -6.24 -39.69 -2.80
CA ASP A 217 -5.41 -40.10 -1.66
C ASP A 217 -5.48 -39.08 -0.51
N VAL A 218 -6.64 -38.98 0.15
CA VAL A 218 -6.70 -38.39 1.48
C VAL A 218 -6.69 -39.54 2.49
N GLU A 219 -5.50 -40.02 2.83
CA GLU A 219 -5.30 -40.64 4.13
C GLU A 219 -5.49 -39.56 5.21
N ASP A 220 -6.32 -39.88 6.21
CA ASP A 220 -6.65 -39.04 7.37
C ASP A 220 -5.39 -38.48 8.06
N ASP A 221 -4.99 -37.25 7.75
CA ASP A 221 -3.91 -36.58 8.45
C ASP A 221 -4.46 -35.58 9.47
N GLU A 222 -4.84 -36.08 10.65
CA GLU A 222 -5.02 -35.24 11.86
C GLU A 222 -3.74 -34.45 12.23
N GLU A 223 -2.61 -34.79 11.67
CA GLU A 223 -1.31 -34.16 11.89
C GLU A 223 -1.17 -32.78 11.22
N PHE A 224 -1.91 -32.54 10.11
CA PHE A 224 -1.85 -31.26 9.39
C PHE A 224 -2.41 -30.09 10.23
N PHE A 225 -3.48 -30.32 10.99
CA PHE A 225 -4.09 -29.28 11.83
C PHE A 225 -3.31 -28.95 13.10
N GLN A 226 -2.40 -29.82 13.54
CA GLN A 226 -1.58 -29.58 14.74
C GLN A 226 -0.35 -28.70 14.49
N ASN A 227 0.05 -28.53 13.22
CA ASN A 227 1.27 -27.80 12.83
C ASN A 227 1.01 -26.39 12.28
N LEU A 228 -0.22 -25.89 12.31
CA LEU A 228 -0.50 -24.50 11.94
C LEU A 228 0.09 -23.54 13.00
N PRO A 229 0.86 -22.53 12.57
CA PRO A 229 1.39 -21.53 13.50
C PRO A 229 0.25 -20.84 14.24
N LYS A 230 0.28 -20.88 15.58
CA LYS A 230 -0.76 -20.32 16.47
C LYS A 230 -1.01 -18.81 16.35
N ASN A 231 -0.35 -18.12 15.43
CA ASN A 231 -0.40 -16.67 15.24
C ASN A 231 -1.36 -16.20 14.13
N TYR A 232 -2.13 -17.09 13.49
CA TYR A 232 -3.06 -16.74 12.42
C TYR A 232 -4.52 -16.53 12.87
N MET A 233 -4.85 -16.77 14.12
CA MET A 233 -6.22 -16.60 14.67
C MET A 233 -6.29 -15.52 15.75
N ALA A 234 -5.68 -14.36 15.55
CA ALA A 234 -5.88 -13.23 16.46
C ALA A 234 -6.09 -11.95 15.64
N LEU A 235 -7.33 -11.70 15.25
CA LEU A 235 -7.94 -10.39 15.10
C LEU A 235 -9.19 -10.37 15.96
#